data_4f2f7df2eb8b1eed352d404c3e717bb9
#
_entry.id   4f2f7df2eb8b1eed352d404c3e717bb9
#
_cell.length_a   1.000
_cell.length_b   1.000
_cell.length_c   1.000
_cell.angle_alpha   90.00
_cell.angle_beta   90.00
_cell.angle_gamma   90.00
#
_symmetry.space_group_name_H-M   'P 1'
#
loop_
_entity.id
_entity.type
_entity.pdbx_description
1 polymer ?
#
loop_
_entity_poly.entity_id
_entity_poly.type
_entity_poly.pdbx_seq_one_letter_code
_entity_poly.pdbx_strand_id
1 'polypeptide(L)'
;MVYKRIIIPYNPELKELAKELRRKMTLSEVLLWNELKHKQMFGFDFDRQRPIGNFIVDFYCKELSLAIEIDGKSHIYWYDCDDERQRVLEKLGVRFLRFDDIQVKKNMINVLRVIENWIEINKPTPNPSKEGNLIPG
;
A
#
# COMPACT_ATOMS: atom_id res chain seq x y z
N MET A 1 7.97 -17.10 -13.13
CA MET A 1 7.26 -15.88 -13.45
C MET A 1 7.75 -14.69 -12.66
N VAL A 2 7.94 -13.62 -13.31
CA VAL A 2 8.47 -12.42 -12.68
C VAL A 2 7.42 -11.35 -12.65
N TYR A 3 7.25 -10.71 -11.51
CA TYR A 3 6.35 -9.57 -11.42
C TYR A 3 6.99 -8.37 -12.07
N LYS A 4 6.21 -7.66 -12.85
CA LYS A 4 6.69 -6.46 -13.48
C LYS A 4 6.65 -5.35 -12.45
N ARG A 5 7.79 -4.78 -12.15
CA ARG A 5 7.89 -3.71 -11.16
C ARG A 5 8.05 -2.38 -11.85
N ILE A 6 7.35 -1.41 -11.32
CA ILE A 6 7.50 -0.03 -11.77
C ILE A 6 8.34 0.66 -10.73
N ILE A 7 9.51 1.11 -11.14
CA ILE A 7 10.39 1.83 -10.22
C ILE A 7 10.05 3.30 -10.31
N ILE A 8 9.50 3.84 -9.23
CA ILE A 8 9.11 5.23 -9.18
C ILE A 8 10.14 6.00 -8.37
N PRO A 9 10.82 6.98 -8.97
CA PRO A 9 11.80 7.75 -8.21
C PRO A 9 11.11 8.59 -7.15
N TYR A 10 11.86 8.96 -6.14
CA TYR A 10 11.32 9.80 -5.09
C TYR A 10 12.31 10.90 -4.74
N ASN A 11 11.80 11.95 -4.12
CA ASN A 11 12.61 13.06 -3.66
C ASN A 11 13.47 12.60 -2.48
N PRO A 12 14.81 12.60 -2.63
CA PRO A 12 15.68 12.10 -1.55
C PRO A 12 15.55 12.89 -0.24
N GLU A 13 15.07 14.12 -0.32
CA GLU A 13 14.90 14.93 0.87
C GLU A 13 13.83 14.35 1.82
N LEU A 14 12.96 13.48 1.31
CA LEU A 14 11.94 12.86 2.12
C LEU A 14 12.47 11.72 2.99
N LYS A 15 13.71 11.30 2.77
CA LYS A 15 14.26 10.15 3.47
C LYS A 15 14.25 10.35 4.98
N GLU A 16 14.70 11.52 5.42
CA GLU A 16 14.73 11.79 6.87
C GLU A 16 13.33 11.93 7.46
N LEU A 17 12.43 12.55 6.72
CA LEU A 17 11.05 12.66 7.17
C LEU A 17 10.42 11.28 7.31
N ALA A 18 10.68 10.39 6.35
CA ALA A 18 10.14 9.03 6.41
C ALA A 18 10.65 8.30 7.65
N LYS A 19 11.93 8.47 7.99
CA LYS A 19 12.48 7.87 9.19
C LYS A 19 11.78 8.39 10.43
N GLU A 20 11.51 9.68 10.46
CA GLU A 20 10.84 10.30 11.60
C GLU A 20 9.41 9.76 11.73
N LEU A 21 8.71 9.64 10.62
CA LEU A 21 7.36 9.12 10.63
C LEU A 21 7.31 7.66 11.08
N ARG A 22 8.32 6.88 10.72
CA ARG A 22 8.40 5.49 11.18
C ARG A 22 8.58 5.42 12.70
N ARG A 23 9.27 6.37 13.27
CA ARG A 23 9.45 6.40 14.73
C ARG A 23 8.19 6.85 15.45
N LYS A 24 7.32 7.58 14.76
CA LYS A 24 6.13 8.18 15.37
C LYS A 24 4.83 7.61 14.80
N MET A 25 4.83 6.32 14.51
CA MET A 25 3.64 5.70 13.94
C MET A 25 2.49 5.75 14.93
N THR A 26 1.28 5.97 14.40
CA THR A 26 0.08 5.91 15.23
C THR A 26 -0.22 4.48 15.60
N LEU A 27 -1.13 4.30 16.55
CA LEU A 27 -1.52 2.96 16.96
C LEU A 27 -2.08 2.17 15.78
N SER A 28 -2.96 2.79 14.99
CA SER A 28 -3.53 2.11 13.82
C SER A 28 -2.45 1.67 12.85
N GLU A 29 -1.47 2.52 12.62
CA GLU A 29 -0.37 2.20 11.72
C GLU A 29 0.44 1.02 12.25
N VAL A 30 0.71 0.99 13.54
CA VAL A 30 1.43 -0.12 14.14
C VAL A 30 0.64 -1.41 14.01
N LEU A 31 -0.65 -1.35 14.30
CA LEU A 31 -1.50 -2.54 14.24
C LEU A 31 -1.54 -3.11 12.83
N LEU A 32 -1.72 -2.28 11.83
CA LEU A 32 -1.77 -2.76 10.46
C LEU A 32 -0.39 -3.23 9.99
N TRP A 33 0.65 -2.51 10.36
CA TRP A 33 2.02 -2.92 10.00
C TRP A 33 2.33 -4.32 10.51
N ASN A 34 1.89 -4.64 11.71
CA ASN A 34 2.13 -5.96 12.27
C ASN A 34 1.48 -7.07 11.44
N GLU A 35 0.46 -6.74 10.65
CA GLU A 35 -0.18 -7.71 9.77
C GLU A 35 0.43 -7.75 8.38
N LEU A 36 1.14 -6.71 7.99
CA LEU A 36 1.69 -6.60 6.64
C LEU A 36 3.18 -6.97 6.56
N LYS A 37 3.90 -6.78 7.64
CA LYS A 37 5.36 -6.96 7.62
C LYS A 37 5.75 -8.43 7.47
N HIS A 38 6.98 -8.65 7.09
CA HIS A 38 7.57 -9.99 6.98
C HIS A 38 6.85 -10.84 5.93
N LYS A 39 6.34 -10.21 4.89
CA LYS A 39 5.70 -10.90 3.77
C LYS A 39 4.53 -11.78 4.20
N GLN A 40 3.87 -11.44 5.30
CA GLN A 40 2.75 -12.22 5.80
C GLN A 40 1.53 -12.17 4.90
N MET A 41 1.38 -11.08 4.13
CA MET A 41 0.23 -10.91 3.27
C MET A 41 0.51 -11.57 1.92
N PHE A 42 0.20 -12.85 1.81
CA PHE A 42 0.37 -13.65 0.59
C PHE A 42 1.79 -13.60 0.03
N GLY A 43 2.78 -13.39 0.88
CA GLY A 43 4.16 -13.37 0.45
C GLY A 43 4.63 -12.07 -0.16
N PHE A 44 3.78 -11.06 -0.22
CA PHE A 44 4.17 -9.77 -0.79
C PHE A 44 4.89 -8.92 0.25
N ASP A 45 5.85 -8.16 -0.24
CA ASP A 45 6.71 -7.35 0.62
C ASP A 45 6.15 -5.92 0.70
N PHE A 46 5.75 -5.51 1.89
CA PHE A 46 5.25 -4.17 2.11
C PHE A 46 6.28 -3.33 2.85
N ASP A 47 6.40 -2.07 2.44
CA ASP A 47 7.21 -1.09 3.14
C ASP A 47 6.27 -0.15 3.89
N ARG A 48 6.77 0.45 4.96
CA ARG A 48 5.99 1.44 5.70
C ARG A 48 6.62 2.81 5.50
N GLN A 49 5.79 3.83 5.53
CA GLN A 49 6.22 5.23 5.37
C GLN A 49 7.19 5.34 4.21
N ARG A 50 6.68 5.03 3.03
CA ARG A 50 7.51 4.93 1.83
C ARG A 50 7.44 6.19 1.00
N PRO A 51 8.56 6.84 0.71
CA PRO A 51 8.59 7.98 -0.21
C PRO A 51 8.33 7.52 -1.66
N ILE A 52 7.45 8.22 -2.33
CA ILE A 52 7.17 8.01 -3.75
C ILE A 52 6.98 9.39 -4.36
N GLY A 53 7.80 9.74 -5.34
CA GLY A 53 7.77 11.10 -5.89
C GLY A 53 8.05 12.09 -4.79
N ASN A 54 7.18 13.06 -4.62
CA ASN A 54 7.31 14.08 -3.59
C ASN A 54 6.43 13.81 -2.38
N PHE A 55 5.95 12.58 -2.22
CA PHE A 55 5.01 12.24 -1.18
C PHE A 55 5.46 11.01 -0.41
N ILE A 56 4.85 10.77 0.75
CA ILE A 56 5.11 9.57 1.54
C ILE A 56 3.76 8.88 1.74
N VAL A 57 3.71 7.57 1.44
CA VAL A 57 2.50 6.79 1.68
C VAL A 57 2.70 5.93 2.92
N ASP A 58 1.60 5.60 3.60
CA ASP A 58 1.69 4.84 4.84
C ASP A 58 2.29 3.46 4.64
N PHE A 59 1.78 2.72 3.67
CA PHE A 59 2.29 1.39 3.33
C PHE A 59 2.31 1.23 1.83
N TYR A 60 3.33 0.55 1.32
CA TYR A 60 3.45 0.38 -0.12
C TYR A 60 3.99 -0.98 -0.47
N CYS A 61 3.36 -1.64 -1.45
CA CYS A 61 3.85 -2.89 -2.00
C CYS A 61 4.27 -2.62 -3.44
N LYS A 62 5.57 -2.66 -3.70
CA LYS A 62 6.07 -2.34 -5.04
C LYS A 62 5.70 -3.39 -6.07
N GLU A 63 5.54 -4.61 -5.65
CA GLU A 63 5.16 -5.69 -6.57
C GLU A 63 3.76 -5.51 -7.10
N LEU A 64 2.88 -4.92 -6.32
CA LEU A 64 1.50 -4.69 -6.70
C LEU A 64 1.21 -3.24 -7.08
N SER A 65 2.18 -2.37 -6.88
CA SER A 65 2.00 -0.92 -7.01
C SER A 65 0.82 -0.46 -6.15
N LEU A 66 0.69 -1.03 -4.97
CA LEU A 66 -0.43 -0.77 -4.09
C LEU A 66 0.01 0.02 -2.88
N ALA A 67 -0.64 1.17 -2.66
CA ALA A 67 -0.47 1.95 -1.45
C ALA A 67 -1.70 1.74 -0.57
N ILE A 68 -1.46 1.51 0.71
CA ILE A 68 -2.54 1.40 1.69
C ILE A 68 -2.37 2.54 2.65
N GLU A 69 -3.45 3.30 2.86
CA GLU A 69 -3.40 4.46 3.73
C GLU A 69 -4.49 4.40 4.77
N ILE A 70 -4.17 4.91 5.95
CA ILE A 70 -5.12 5.00 7.05
C ILE A 70 -5.48 6.47 7.23
N ASP A 71 -6.78 6.77 7.09
CA ASP A 71 -7.26 8.12 7.23
C ASP A 71 -7.57 8.42 8.69
N GLY A 72 -7.04 9.54 9.16
CA GLY A 72 -7.32 10.00 10.50
C GLY A 72 -8.06 11.31 10.45
N LYS A 73 -8.42 11.80 11.63
CA LYS A 73 -9.18 13.03 11.71
C LYS A 73 -8.41 14.25 11.21
N SER A 74 -7.11 14.24 11.39
CA SER A 74 -6.32 15.40 11.04
C SER A 74 -6.23 15.64 9.55
N HIS A 75 -6.54 14.64 8.75
CA HIS A 75 -6.41 14.80 7.30
C HIS A 75 -7.42 15.78 6.73
N ILE A 76 -8.41 16.19 7.51
CA ILE A 76 -9.37 17.17 7.06
C ILE A 76 -8.69 18.46 6.58
N TYR A 77 -7.63 18.86 7.27
CA TYR A 77 -6.91 20.08 6.93
C TYR A 77 -6.11 19.94 5.63
N TRP A 78 -5.91 18.72 5.17
CA TRP A 78 -5.10 18.44 3.99
C TRP A 78 -5.94 17.93 2.83
N TYR A 79 -7.23 18.13 2.92
CA TYR A 79 -8.16 17.52 1.99
C TYR A 79 -7.81 17.79 0.53
N ASP A 80 -7.64 19.07 0.18
CA ASP A 80 -7.32 19.41 -1.22
C ASP A 80 -5.95 18.89 -1.64
N CYS A 81 -4.99 19.00 -0.74
CA CYS A 81 -3.65 18.51 -1.03
C CYS A 81 -3.65 17.00 -1.19
N ASP A 82 -4.51 16.33 -0.44
CA ASP A 82 -4.60 14.88 -0.50
C ASP A 82 -5.17 14.43 -1.85
N ASP A 83 -6.15 15.15 -2.38
CA ASP A 83 -6.72 14.83 -3.68
C ASP A 83 -5.67 14.97 -4.78
N GLU A 84 -4.92 16.05 -4.76
CA GLU A 84 -3.90 16.25 -5.76
C GLU A 84 -2.78 15.24 -5.62
N ARG A 85 -2.39 14.96 -4.40
CA ARG A 85 -1.39 13.96 -4.10
C ARG A 85 -1.80 12.61 -4.68
N GLN A 86 -3.04 12.21 -4.45
CA GLN A 86 -3.52 10.94 -4.97
C GLN A 86 -3.53 10.91 -6.49
N ARG A 87 -3.99 12.00 -7.12
CA ARG A 87 -4.01 12.05 -8.59
C ARG A 87 -2.61 11.93 -9.18
N VAL A 88 -1.64 12.63 -8.58
CA VAL A 88 -0.27 12.57 -9.05
C VAL A 88 0.27 11.14 -8.93
N LEU A 89 0.04 10.51 -7.78
CA LEU A 89 0.53 9.16 -7.56
C LEU A 89 -0.16 8.15 -8.47
N GLU A 90 -1.46 8.33 -8.70
CA GLU A 90 -2.17 7.43 -9.60
C GLU A 90 -1.66 7.53 -11.02
N LYS A 91 -1.27 8.72 -11.44
CA LYS A 91 -0.66 8.87 -12.77
C LYS A 91 0.67 8.15 -12.87
N LEU A 92 1.35 7.97 -11.75
CA LEU A 92 2.60 7.23 -11.72
C LEU A 92 2.38 5.72 -11.63
N GLY A 93 1.14 5.28 -11.57
CA GLY A 93 0.81 3.88 -11.54
C GLY A 93 0.47 3.33 -10.16
N VAL A 94 0.43 4.17 -9.15
CA VAL A 94 0.10 3.73 -7.79
C VAL A 94 -1.40 3.52 -7.67
N ARG A 95 -1.79 2.41 -7.05
CA ARG A 95 -3.20 2.14 -6.76
C ARG A 95 -3.39 2.23 -5.27
N PHE A 96 -4.58 2.60 -4.82
CA PHE A 96 -4.82 2.92 -3.42
C PHE A 96 -5.92 2.09 -2.79
N LEU A 97 -5.70 1.72 -1.52
CA LEU A 97 -6.75 1.26 -0.62
C LEU A 97 -6.67 2.17 0.60
N ARG A 98 -7.82 2.64 1.07
CA ARG A 98 -7.88 3.52 2.23
C ARG A 98 -8.81 2.94 3.27
N PHE A 99 -8.42 3.07 4.52
CA PHE A 99 -9.22 2.60 5.65
C PHE A 99 -9.29 3.68 6.70
N ASP A 100 -10.39 3.75 7.41
CA ASP A 100 -10.50 4.67 8.54
C ASP A 100 -9.71 4.15 9.72
N ASP A 101 -9.21 5.06 10.52
CA ASP A 101 -8.49 4.74 11.74
C ASP A 101 -9.30 3.79 12.63
N ILE A 102 -10.59 4.06 12.75
CA ILE A 102 -11.50 3.25 13.57
C ILE A 102 -11.60 1.82 13.04
N GLN A 103 -11.67 1.66 11.72
CA GLN A 103 -11.74 0.34 11.13
C GLN A 103 -10.52 -0.50 11.48
N VAL A 104 -9.35 0.10 11.41
CA VAL A 104 -8.12 -0.61 11.73
C VAL A 104 -8.09 -1.02 13.19
N LYS A 105 -8.52 -0.13 14.06
CA LYS A 105 -8.49 -0.40 15.50
C LYS A 105 -9.54 -1.41 15.94
N LYS A 106 -10.71 -1.39 15.31
CA LYS A 106 -11.84 -2.16 15.82
C LYS A 106 -12.32 -3.27 14.91
N ASN A 107 -11.88 -3.30 13.67
CA ASN A 107 -12.37 -4.28 12.71
C ASN A 107 -11.25 -4.75 11.79
N MET A 108 -10.12 -5.11 12.38
CA MET A 108 -8.93 -5.52 11.62
C MET A 108 -9.23 -6.69 10.70
N ILE A 109 -10.07 -7.62 11.15
CA ILE A 109 -10.42 -8.79 10.33
C ILE A 109 -11.00 -8.34 8.99
N ASN A 110 -11.88 -7.36 9.03
CA ASN A 110 -12.48 -6.85 7.79
C ASN A 110 -11.45 -6.11 6.93
N VAL A 111 -10.58 -5.34 7.57
CA VAL A 111 -9.53 -4.62 6.85
C VAL A 111 -8.65 -5.62 6.10
N LEU A 112 -8.22 -6.67 6.77
CA LEU A 112 -7.35 -7.67 6.15
C LEU A 112 -8.08 -8.40 5.04
N ARG A 113 -9.37 -8.66 5.21
CA ARG A 113 -10.15 -9.34 4.19
C ARG A 113 -10.26 -8.49 2.92
N VAL A 114 -10.44 -7.19 3.09
CA VAL A 114 -10.49 -6.29 1.94
C VAL A 114 -9.14 -6.29 1.20
N ILE A 115 -8.05 -6.24 1.95
CA ILE A 115 -6.72 -6.26 1.35
C ILE A 115 -6.49 -7.58 0.63
N GLU A 116 -6.81 -8.69 1.27
CA GLU A 116 -6.62 -10.01 0.68
C GLU A 116 -7.43 -10.15 -0.60
N ASN A 117 -8.67 -9.70 -0.57
CA ASN A 117 -9.52 -9.79 -1.73
C ASN A 117 -9.01 -8.94 -2.88
N TRP A 118 -8.52 -7.74 -2.56
CA TRP A 118 -7.95 -6.87 -3.58
C TRP A 118 -6.73 -7.52 -4.23
N ILE A 119 -5.88 -8.15 -3.43
CA ILE A 119 -4.69 -8.81 -3.94
C ILE A 119 -5.06 -9.99 -4.83
N GLU A 120 -6.05 -10.79 -4.42
CA GLU A 120 -6.48 -11.92 -5.22
C GLU A 120 -6.96 -11.49 -6.60
N ILE A 121 -7.67 -10.39 -6.66
CA ILE A 121 -8.21 -9.90 -7.93
C ILE A 121 -7.13 -9.26 -8.79
N ASN A 122 -6.19 -8.59 -8.19
CA ASN A 122 -5.24 -7.72 -8.90
C ASN A 122 -3.82 -8.26 -9.02
N LYS A 123 -3.49 -9.35 -8.35
CA LYS A 123 -2.13 -9.85 -8.42
C LYS A 123 -1.81 -10.36 -9.82
N PRO A 124 -0.56 -10.23 -10.24
CA PRO A 124 -0.18 -10.75 -11.56
C PRO A 124 -0.36 -12.25 -11.60
N THR A 125 -0.84 -12.76 -12.72
CA THR A 125 -0.96 -14.19 -12.87
C THR A 125 0.40 -14.79 -13.14
N PRO A 126 0.68 -15.94 -12.58
CA PRO A 126 1.90 -16.64 -12.96
C PRO A 126 1.82 -17.03 -14.43
N ASN A 127 2.90 -17.49 -14.98
CA ASN A 127 3.03 -17.82 -16.37
C ASN A 127 1.71 -18.24 -17.00
N PRO A 128 1.19 -17.47 -17.95
CA PRO A 128 -0.11 -17.77 -18.54
C PRO A 128 -0.18 -19.12 -19.22
N SER A 129 0.92 -19.61 -19.78
CA SER A 129 0.85 -20.90 -20.44
C SER A 129 0.63 -22.00 -19.44
N LYS A 130 1.15 -21.87 -18.23
CA LYS A 130 0.86 -22.84 -17.21
C LYS A 130 -0.58 -22.73 -16.78
N GLU A 131 -1.05 -21.51 -16.65
CA GLU A 131 -2.40 -21.33 -16.26
C GLU A 131 -3.33 -21.85 -17.31
N GLY A 132 -2.98 -21.62 -18.55
CA GLY A 132 -3.77 -22.10 -19.64
C GLY A 132 -3.91 -23.60 -19.62
N ASN A 133 -2.88 -24.26 -19.18
CA ASN A 133 -2.95 -25.69 -19.07
C ASN A 133 -3.92 -26.12 -18.01
N LEU A 134 -4.08 -25.30 -17.05
CA LEU A 134 -4.98 -25.63 -16.02
C LEU A 134 -6.36 -25.39 -16.40
N ILE A 135 -6.45 -24.51 -17.24
CA ILE A 135 -7.69 -24.19 -17.48
C ILE A 135 -8.16 -24.71 -18.52
N PRO A 136 -8.12 -25.00 -18.45
CA PRO A 136 -8.41 -25.20 -19.11
C PRO A 136 -8.81 -25.08 -19.17
N GLY A 137 -8.52 -24.93 -18.97
CA GLY A 137 -8.73 -24.87 -18.96
C GLY A 137 -8.68 -24.84 -18.81
#